data_1c7ea547faf012acd5d7593abb9f4ce0
#
_entry.id   1c7ea547faf012acd5d7593abb9f4ce0
#
_cell.length_a   1.000
_cell.length_b   1.000
_cell.length_c   1.000
_cell.angle_alpha   90.00
_cell.angle_beta   90.00
_cell.angle_gamma   90.00
#
_symmetry.space_group_name_H-M   'P 1'
#
loop_
_entity.id
_entity.type
_entity.pdbx_description
1 polymer ?
#
loop_
_entity_poly.entity_id
_entity_poly.type
_entity_poly.pdbx_seq_one_letter_code
_entity_poly.pdbx_strand_id
1 'polypeptide(L)'
;MKNPFFKNFGPFKIDMLLKKVSVSNPENFKNDKIFDIKDLLSATKKDLTFFHSNNYSSLASITKASYCVTLKNLAHHLPKSCKKIIVDNVLLTIANITKEFYPNSVNDDFDNTVKDISKTPLKKKCKYGKNVLIGKNVKINKNCYIGHNSIIEKN
;
A
#
# COMPACT_ATOMS: atom_id res chain seq x y z
N MET A 1 10.49 7.37 0.52
CA MET A 1 11.13 6.16 -0.04
C MET A 1 10.19 5.62 -1.11
N LYS A 2 10.68 5.24 -2.29
CA LYS A 2 9.84 4.69 -3.37
C LYS A 2 9.47 3.24 -3.01
N ASN A 3 8.20 2.84 -3.17
CA ASN A 3 7.79 1.47 -2.94
C ASN A 3 8.56 0.53 -3.89
N PRO A 4 9.30 -0.47 -3.38
CA PRO A 4 10.11 -1.34 -4.23
C PRO A 4 9.29 -2.43 -4.94
N PHE A 5 8.07 -2.72 -4.47
CA PHE A 5 7.25 -3.84 -4.95
C PHE A 5 6.18 -3.41 -5.94
N PHE A 6 5.57 -2.23 -5.72
CA PHE A 6 4.44 -1.78 -6.52
C PHE A 6 4.68 -0.39 -7.11
N LYS A 7 4.29 -0.21 -8.38
CA LYS A 7 4.33 1.09 -9.04
C LYS A 7 3.23 1.99 -8.49
N ASN A 8 3.62 3.16 -7.98
CA ASN A 8 2.70 4.21 -7.59
C ASN A 8 2.22 4.95 -8.85
N PHE A 9 0.90 5.08 -9.04
CA PHE A 9 0.26 5.76 -10.16
C PHE A 9 -0.12 7.22 -9.85
N GLY A 10 0.12 7.70 -8.62
CA GLY A 10 -0.03 9.11 -8.27
C GLY A 10 0.93 10.05 -9.00
N PRO A 11 0.79 11.38 -8.82
CA PRO A 11 -0.12 12.00 -7.87
C PRO A 11 -1.57 12.12 -8.38
N PHE A 12 -2.53 12.14 -7.44
CA PHE A 12 -3.94 12.39 -7.74
C PHE A 12 -4.42 13.70 -7.10
N LYS A 13 -5.37 14.38 -7.73
CA LYS A 13 -6.11 15.47 -7.09
C LYS A 13 -7.01 14.88 -6.01
N ILE A 14 -6.99 15.47 -4.81
CA ILE A 14 -7.70 14.92 -3.65
C ILE A 14 -9.22 14.87 -3.88
N ASP A 15 -9.82 15.90 -4.46
CA ASP A 15 -11.25 15.93 -4.76
C ASP A 15 -11.67 14.80 -5.71
N MET A 16 -10.89 14.56 -6.77
CA MET A 16 -11.12 13.46 -7.72
C MET A 16 -10.98 12.09 -7.06
N LEU A 17 -9.97 11.93 -6.20
CA LEU A 17 -9.73 10.69 -5.47
C LEU A 17 -10.90 10.39 -4.51
N LEU A 18 -11.37 11.38 -3.76
CA LEU A 18 -12.48 11.24 -2.82
C LEU A 18 -13.82 10.95 -3.53
N LYS A 19 -14.05 11.54 -4.71
CA LYS A 19 -15.22 11.21 -5.55
C LYS A 19 -15.23 9.74 -5.98
N LYS A 20 -14.09 9.20 -6.40
CA LYS A 20 -13.97 7.81 -6.82
C LYS A 20 -14.30 6.81 -5.71
N VAL A 21 -14.01 7.16 -4.46
CA VAL A 21 -14.26 6.32 -3.29
C VAL A 21 -15.53 6.72 -2.53
N SER A 22 -16.39 7.54 -3.15
CA SER A 22 -17.71 7.94 -2.63
C SER A 22 -17.66 8.61 -1.26
N VAL A 23 -16.64 9.41 -0.99
CA VAL A 23 -16.58 10.25 0.21
C VAL A 23 -17.48 11.47 0.02
N SER A 24 -18.23 11.83 1.07
CA SER A 24 -19.12 12.99 1.06
C SER A 24 -18.35 14.31 0.96
N ASN A 25 -18.92 15.29 0.21
CA ASN A 25 -18.41 16.65 0.06
C ASN A 25 -16.93 16.75 -0.40
N PRO A 26 -16.53 16.03 -1.46
CA PRO A 26 -15.15 16.03 -1.95
C PRO A 26 -14.69 17.43 -2.43
N GLU A 27 -15.61 18.32 -2.80
CA GLU A 27 -15.33 19.69 -3.25
C GLU A 27 -14.67 20.57 -2.17
N ASN A 28 -14.81 20.23 -0.89
CA ASN A 28 -14.15 20.94 0.21
C ASN A 28 -12.61 20.79 0.19
N PHE A 29 -12.09 19.89 -0.64
CA PHE A 29 -10.67 19.52 -0.73
C PHE A 29 -10.05 19.86 -2.10
N LYS A 30 -10.56 20.88 -2.80
CA LYS A 30 -10.13 21.23 -4.16
C LYS A 30 -8.65 21.61 -4.27
N ASN A 31 -8.06 21.25 -5.41
CA ASN A 31 -6.75 21.66 -5.95
C ASN A 31 -5.49 21.06 -5.32
N ASP A 32 -5.56 20.35 -4.22
CA ASP A 32 -4.37 19.73 -3.65
C ASP A 32 -4.05 18.39 -4.33
N LYS A 33 -2.76 18.13 -4.55
CA LYS A 33 -2.28 16.85 -5.11
C LYS A 33 -1.72 15.99 -3.99
N ILE A 34 -2.18 14.75 -3.92
CA ILE A 34 -1.66 13.71 -3.03
C ILE A 34 -0.74 12.79 -3.82
N PHE A 35 0.46 12.58 -3.31
CA PHE A 35 1.51 11.82 -3.98
C PHE A 35 1.53 10.36 -3.56
N ASP A 36 1.12 10.07 -2.32
CA ASP A 36 1.15 8.72 -1.79
C ASP A 36 0.22 8.58 -0.57
N ILE A 37 -0.01 7.32 -0.15
CA ILE A 37 -0.63 6.97 1.12
C ILE A 37 0.47 6.41 2.03
N LYS A 38 0.53 6.91 3.28
CA LYS A 38 1.52 6.48 4.25
C LYS A 38 0.92 6.37 5.66
N ASP A 39 1.62 5.65 6.53
CA ASP A 39 1.28 5.61 7.94
C ASP A 39 1.43 7.00 8.60
N LEU A 40 0.90 7.14 9.83
CA LEU A 40 0.87 8.41 10.58
C LEU A 40 2.25 9.02 10.80
N LEU A 41 3.28 8.19 10.94
CA LEU A 41 4.63 8.64 11.29
C LEU A 41 5.46 9.03 10.06
N SER A 42 5.35 8.24 8.98
CA SER A 42 6.15 8.44 7.75
C SER A 42 5.51 9.43 6.77
N ALA A 43 4.24 9.79 6.97
CA ALA A 43 3.52 10.72 6.10
C ALA A 43 4.10 12.14 6.16
N THR A 44 4.16 12.79 5.00
CA THR A 44 4.61 14.18 4.81
C THR A 44 3.46 15.07 4.37
N LYS A 45 3.72 16.36 4.19
CA LYS A 45 2.72 17.35 3.70
C LYS A 45 2.15 17.01 2.30
N LYS A 46 2.75 16.09 1.56
CA LYS A 46 2.28 15.66 0.23
C LYS A 46 1.51 14.35 0.25
N ASP A 47 1.36 13.73 1.42
CA ASP A 47 0.80 12.40 1.57
C ASP A 47 -0.57 12.43 2.25
N LEU A 48 -1.37 11.40 1.98
CA LEU A 48 -2.57 11.05 2.72
C LEU A 48 -2.19 10.02 3.78
N THR A 49 -2.77 10.15 4.97
CA THR A 49 -2.66 9.14 6.03
C THR A 49 -4.05 8.72 6.52
N PHE A 50 -4.10 7.81 7.48
CA PHE A 50 -5.35 7.35 8.08
C PHE A 50 -5.20 7.09 9.58
N PHE A 51 -6.31 7.31 10.30
CA PHE A 51 -6.37 7.12 11.75
C PHE A 51 -7.71 6.50 12.14
N HIS A 52 -7.69 5.21 12.52
CA HIS A 52 -8.91 4.40 12.73
C HIS A 52 -9.08 3.88 14.16
N SER A 53 -8.07 4.02 15.02
CA SER A 53 -8.10 3.50 16.39
C SER A 53 -7.41 4.44 17.37
N ASN A 54 -8.03 4.63 18.53
CA ASN A 54 -7.51 5.47 19.60
C ASN A 54 -6.11 5.03 20.12
N ASN A 55 -5.75 3.78 19.91
CA ASN A 55 -4.42 3.25 20.26
C ASN A 55 -3.27 3.99 19.56
N TYR A 56 -3.56 4.68 18.46
CA TYR A 56 -2.58 5.45 17.68
C TYR A 56 -2.71 6.97 17.88
N SER A 57 -3.43 7.44 18.92
CA SER A 57 -3.68 8.87 19.15
C SER A 57 -2.41 9.68 19.34
N SER A 58 -1.40 9.15 20.01
CA SER A 58 -0.09 9.79 20.17
C SER A 58 0.61 10.03 18.82
N LEU A 59 0.56 9.04 17.91
CA LEU A 59 1.12 9.18 16.57
C LEU A 59 0.28 10.12 15.70
N ALA A 60 -1.05 10.07 15.85
CA ALA A 60 -1.97 10.94 15.14
C ALA A 60 -1.72 12.42 15.47
N SER A 61 -1.43 12.76 16.73
CA SER A 61 -1.21 14.13 17.18
C SER A 61 0.05 14.79 16.60
N ILE A 62 1.03 14.01 16.17
CA ILE A 62 2.31 14.50 15.63
C ILE A 62 2.46 14.28 14.12
N THR A 63 1.44 13.76 13.44
CA THR A 63 1.53 13.49 12.01
C THR A 63 1.80 14.76 11.20
N LYS A 64 2.61 14.65 10.16
CA LYS A 64 2.94 15.72 9.22
C LYS A 64 2.12 15.66 7.94
N ALA A 65 1.16 14.73 7.84
CA ALA A 65 0.29 14.60 6.67
C ALA A 65 -0.60 15.83 6.49
N SER A 66 -0.84 16.21 5.23
CA SER A 66 -1.82 17.26 4.93
C SER A 66 -3.27 16.78 5.08
N TYR A 67 -3.51 15.50 4.91
CA TYR A 67 -4.82 14.89 4.92
C TYR A 67 -4.82 13.58 5.70
N CYS A 68 -5.87 13.37 6.49
CA CYS A 68 -6.07 12.13 7.22
C CYS A 68 -7.52 11.65 7.10
N VAL A 69 -7.70 10.40 6.66
CA VAL A 69 -8.99 9.71 6.69
C VAL A 69 -9.21 9.20 8.11
N THR A 70 -10.32 9.58 8.73
CA THR A 70 -10.58 9.25 10.14
C THR A 70 -12.07 9.21 10.46
N LEU A 71 -12.40 8.68 11.64
CA LEU A 71 -13.74 8.74 12.22
C LEU A 71 -13.99 10.10 12.88
N LYS A 72 -15.25 10.53 12.94
CA LYS A 72 -15.67 11.79 13.57
C LYS A 72 -15.18 11.92 15.02
N ASN A 73 -15.33 10.87 15.81
CA ASN A 73 -14.95 10.82 17.22
C ASN A 73 -13.43 10.83 17.46
N LEU A 74 -12.61 10.49 16.45
CA LEU A 74 -11.15 10.49 16.54
C LEU A 74 -10.49 11.75 15.99
N ALA A 75 -11.22 12.56 15.23
CA ALA A 75 -10.69 13.69 14.48
C ALA A 75 -10.02 14.77 15.38
N HIS A 76 -10.39 14.85 16.65
CA HIS A 76 -9.86 15.83 17.60
C HIS A 76 -8.40 15.57 17.99
N HIS A 77 -7.90 14.34 17.84
CA HIS A 77 -6.49 14.00 18.09
C HIS A 77 -5.55 14.52 17.00
N LEU A 78 -6.06 14.83 15.81
CA LEU A 78 -5.22 15.25 14.68
C LEU A 78 -4.86 16.74 14.78
N PRO A 79 -3.64 17.14 14.37
CA PRO A 79 -3.21 18.54 14.42
C PRO A 79 -4.11 19.42 13.52
N LYS A 80 -4.18 20.71 13.85
CA LYS A 80 -4.95 21.70 13.06
C LYS A 80 -4.47 21.82 11.61
N SER A 81 -3.19 21.57 11.37
CA SER A 81 -2.57 21.56 10.03
C SER A 81 -3.01 20.39 9.14
N CYS A 82 -3.52 19.30 9.72
CA CYS A 82 -3.99 18.14 9.00
C CYS A 82 -5.50 18.28 8.72
N LYS A 83 -5.90 18.28 7.46
CA LYS A 83 -7.31 18.30 7.04
C LYS A 83 -7.92 16.91 7.26
N LYS A 84 -9.07 16.86 7.96
CA LYS A 84 -9.75 15.64 8.36
C LYS A 84 -10.77 15.25 7.29
N ILE A 85 -10.65 14.04 6.75
CA ILE A 85 -11.62 13.42 5.85
C ILE A 85 -12.42 12.45 6.70
N ILE A 86 -13.62 12.88 7.10
CA ILE A 86 -14.49 12.12 7.99
C ILE A 86 -15.25 11.07 7.18
N VAL A 87 -15.17 9.81 7.62
CA VAL A 87 -15.84 8.66 7.01
C VAL A 87 -16.37 7.72 8.08
N ASP A 88 -17.31 6.86 7.72
CA ASP A 88 -17.86 5.86 8.63
C ASP A 88 -17.00 4.60 8.72
N ASN A 89 -16.28 4.27 7.65
CA ASN A 89 -15.36 3.11 7.61
C ASN A 89 -14.01 3.51 7.02
N VAL A 90 -13.06 3.79 7.92
CA VAL A 90 -11.71 4.23 7.56
C VAL A 90 -10.96 3.18 6.75
N LEU A 91 -11.01 1.91 7.19
CA LEU A 91 -10.22 0.85 6.56
C LEU A 91 -10.72 0.54 5.15
N LEU A 92 -12.03 0.50 4.95
CA LEU A 92 -12.62 0.31 3.61
C LEU A 92 -12.28 1.48 2.69
N THR A 93 -12.41 2.71 3.18
CA THR A 93 -12.07 3.91 2.39
C THR A 93 -10.60 3.90 1.99
N ILE A 94 -9.70 3.59 2.92
CA ILE A 94 -8.26 3.51 2.64
C ILE A 94 -7.94 2.37 1.68
N ALA A 95 -8.56 1.21 1.79
CA ALA A 95 -8.37 0.11 0.84
C ALA A 95 -8.75 0.55 -0.59
N ASN A 96 -9.87 1.24 -0.76
CA ASN A 96 -10.30 1.76 -2.06
C ASN A 96 -9.35 2.84 -2.60
N ILE A 97 -8.90 3.76 -1.75
CA ILE A 97 -7.90 4.77 -2.14
C ILE A 97 -6.57 4.11 -2.53
N THR A 98 -6.14 3.10 -1.79
CA THR A 98 -4.90 2.37 -2.08
C THR A 98 -4.95 1.68 -3.45
N LYS A 99 -6.10 1.14 -3.86
CA LYS A 99 -6.28 0.58 -5.21
C LYS A 99 -6.04 1.60 -6.32
N GLU A 100 -6.37 2.88 -6.11
CA GLU A 100 -6.08 3.93 -7.09
C GLU A 100 -4.58 4.18 -7.22
N PHE A 101 -3.85 4.24 -6.07
CA PHE A 101 -2.40 4.46 -6.09
C PHE A 101 -1.62 3.22 -6.56
N TYR A 102 -2.11 2.03 -6.20
CA TYR A 102 -1.43 0.75 -6.39
C TYR A 102 -2.39 -0.32 -6.95
N PRO A 103 -2.93 -0.15 -8.18
CA PRO A 103 -3.95 -1.05 -8.74
C PRO A 103 -3.48 -2.50 -8.85
N ASN A 104 -2.15 -2.72 -8.94
CA ASN A 104 -1.57 -4.05 -9.05
C ASN A 104 -1.17 -4.66 -7.68
N SER A 105 -1.51 -4.01 -6.56
CA SER A 105 -1.17 -4.53 -5.21
C SER A 105 -2.16 -5.59 -4.72
N VAL A 106 -3.35 -5.65 -5.31
CA VAL A 106 -4.38 -6.65 -5.04
C VAL A 106 -4.61 -7.41 -6.34
N ASN A 107 -3.76 -8.39 -6.59
CA ASN A 107 -3.87 -9.24 -7.77
C ASN A 107 -3.83 -10.69 -7.31
N ASP A 108 -4.95 -11.39 -7.44
CA ASP A 108 -5.12 -12.82 -7.16
C ASP A 108 -4.88 -13.69 -8.41
N ASP A 109 -4.39 -13.08 -9.51
CA ASP A 109 -4.06 -13.82 -10.72
C ASP A 109 -2.83 -14.72 -10.50
N PHE A 110 -2.94 -15.96 -10.93
CA PHE A 110 -1.82 -16.89 -10.89
C PHE A 110 -0.69 -16.45 -11.83
N ASP A 111 0.55 -16.56 -11.38
CA ASP A 111 1.70 -16.33 -12.24
C ASP A 111 1.90 -17.51 -13.22
N ASN A 112 1.44 -17.33 -14.44
CA ASN A 112 1.59 -18.34 -15.52
C ASN A 112 3.04 -18.49 -16.02
N THR A 113 4.00 -17.70 -15.47
CA THR A 113 5.41 -17.80 -15.85
C THR A 113 6.20 -18.77 -15.01
N VAL A 114 5.61 -19.32 -13.95
CA VAL A 114 6.28 -20.25 -13.03
C VAL A 114 6.74 -21.52 -13.74
N LYS A 115 7.93 -21.96 -13.39
CA LYS A 115 8.55 -23.20 -13.87
C LYS A 115 9.18 -23.94 -12.69
N ASP A 116 9.24 -25.27 -12.78
CA ASP A 116 9.99 -26.06 -11.82
C ASP A 116 11.44 -25.57 -11.73
N ILE A 117 11.92 -25.37 -10.50
CA ILE A 117 13.27 -24.82 -10.24
C ILE A 117 14.36 -25.65 -10.91
N SER A 118 14.19 -26.97 -11.04
CA SER A 118 15.14 -27.86 -11.70
C SER A 118 15.35 -27.52 -13.18
N LYS A 119 14.35 -26.87 -13.80
CA LYS A 119 14.38 -26.41 -15.21
C LYS A 119 14.92 -24.98 -15.33
N THR A 120 15.40 -24.36 -14.24
CA THR A 120 15.92 -22.99 -14.22
C THR A 120 17.40 -22.95 -13.87
N PRO A 121 18.15 -21.87 -14.23
CA PRO A 121 19.54 -21.70 -13.79
C PRO A 121 19.69 -21.58 -12.27
N LEU A 122 18.59 -21.28 -11.55
CA LEU A 122 18.59 -21.08 -10.10
C LEU A 122 18.83 -22.37 -9.32
N LYS A 123 18.62 -23.56 -9.92
CA LYS A 123 18.89 -24.85 -9.29
C LYS A 123 20.32 -25.01 -8.74
N LYS A 124 21.29 -24.27 -9.30
CA LYS A 124 22.70 -24.30 -8.84
C LYS A 124 22.99 -23.28 -7.74
N LYS A 125 22.06 -22.39 -7.41
CA LYS A 125 22.29 -21.26 -6.48
C LYS A 125 21.78 -21.51 -5.08
N CYS A 126 20.82 -22.44 -4.90
CA CYS A 126 20.17 -22.68 -3.62
C CYS A 126 19.91 -24.17 -3.42
N LYS A 127 19.67 -24.57 -2.15
CA LYS A 127 19.10 -25.88 -1.83
C LYS A 127 17.57 -25.75 -1.86
N TYR A 128 16.89 -26.72 -2.46
CA TYR A 128 15.45 -26.69 -2.59
C TYR A 128 14.82 -28.07 -2.40
N GLY A 129 13.55 -28.07 -1.97
CA GLY A 129 12.73 -29.26 -1.78
C GLY A 129 12.04 -29.73 -3.06
N LYS A 130 11.03 -30.59 -2.88
CA LYS A 130 10.16 -31.06 -3.98
C LYS A 130 9.10 -30.02 -4.31
N ASN A 131 8.62 -29.99 -5.57
CA ASN A 131 7.54 -29.11 -6.05
C ASN A 131 7.81 -27.62 -5.82
N VAL A 132 9.02 -27.16 -6.12
CA VAL A 132 9.37 -25.74 -6.03
C VAL A 132 9.21 -25.10 -7.40
N LEU A 133 8.31 -24.11 -7.50
CA LEU A 133 8.03 -23.34 -8.71
C LEU A 133 8.60 -21.93 -8.60
N ILE A 134 9.22 -21.45 -9.69
CA ILE A 134 9.87 -20.13 -9.75
C ILE A 134 9.37 -19.36 -10.96
N GLY A 135 8.88 -18.17 -10.73
CA GLY A 135 8.41 -17.24 -11.74
C GLY A 135 9.53 -16.52 -12.49
N LYS A 136 9.16 -15.75 -13.49
CA LYS A 136 10.09 -14.99 -14.33
C LYS A 136 10.76 -13.86 -13.51
N ASN A 137 12.02 -13.58 -13.81
CA ASN A 137 12.84 -12.50 -13.19
C ASN A 137 13.14 -12.67 -11.70
N VAL A 138 12.80 -13.79 -11.06
CA VAL A 138 13.16 -14.08 -9.67
C VAL A 138 14.67 -14.12 -9.50
N LYS A 139 15.17 -13.46 -8.46
CA LYS A 139 16.58 -13.45 -8.09
C LYS A 139 16.75 -14.14 -6.75
N ILE A 140 17.59 -15.18 -6.70
CA ILE A 140 17.90 -15.92 -5.47
C ILE A 140 19.41 -15.82 -5.24
N ASN A 141 19.80 -15.39 -4.06
CA ASN A 141 21.20 -15.31 -3.65
C ASN A 141 21.73 -16.70 -3.24
N LYS A 142 23.07 -16.80 -3.10
CA LYS A 142 23.73 -18.00 -2.61
C LYS A 142 23.26 -18.34 -1.18
N ASN A 143 23.36 -19.63 -0.80
CA ASN A 143 23.04 -20.14 0.53
C ASN A 143 21.55 -19.99 0.96
N CYS A 144 20.65 -19.84 0.00
CA CYS A 144 19.21 -19.90 0.29
C CYS A 144 18.74 -21.37 0.37
N TYR A 145 17.73 -21.57 1.24
CA TYR A 145 17.01 -22.86 1.38
C TYR A 145 15.55 -22.61 1.09
N ILE A 146 14.99 -23.36 0.15
CA ILE A 146 13.58 -23.27 -0.25
C ILE A 146 12.90 -24.58 0.10
N GLY A 147 11.84 -24.51 0.92
CA GLY A 147 11.10 -25.68 1.37
C GLY A 147 10.33 -26.39 0.24
N HIS A 148 9.77 -27.55 0.56
CA HIS A 148 8.85 -28.28 -0.33
C HIS A 148 7.58 -27.44 -0.60
N ASN A 149 7.00 -27.61 -1.79
CA ASN A 149 5.74 -26.98 -2.22
C ASN A 149 5.76 -25.45 -2.16
N SER A 150 6.92 -24.83 -2.38
CA SER A 150 7.06 -23.38 -2.43
C SER A 150 6.83 -22.85 -3.83
N ILE A 151 6.07 -21.75 -3.95
CA ILE A 151 5.91 -21.01 -5.20
C ILE A 151 6.46 -19.60 -4.96
N ILE A 152 7.41 -19.20 -5.80
CA ILE A 152 7.96 -17.83 -5.80
C ILE A 152 7.60 -17.23 -7.14
N GLU A 153 6.64 -16.34 -7.13
CA GLU A 153 6.11 -15.73 -8.34
C GLU A 153 7.07 -14.69 -8.95
N LYS A 154 6.76 -14.24 -10.16
CA LYS A 154 7.55 -13.23 -10.90
C LYS A 154 7.70 -11.94 -10.11
N ASN A 155 8.83 -11.29 -10.30
CA ASN A 155 9.11 -9.95 -9.79
C ASN A 155 8.97 -8.90 -10.92
#